data_c3c780cc8a42f01785c120e458c43b43
#
_entry.id   c3c780cc8a42f01785c120e458c43b43
#
_cell.length_a   1.000
_cell.length_b   1.000
_cell.length_c   1.000
_cell.angle_alpha   90.00
_cell.angle_beta   90.00
_cell.angle_gamma   90.00
#
_symmetry.space_group_name_H-M   'P 1'
#
loop_
_entity.id
_entity.type
_entity.pdbx_description
1 polymer ?
#
loop_
_entity_poly.entity_id
_entity_poly.type
_entity_poly.pdbx_seq_one_letter_code
_entity_poly.pdbx_strand_id
1 'polypeptide(L)'
;GGNDLLQFSNTDKDKFRSKIDNLYYKKAKKLEIPMLGICYGATFVANKFNTKFSKKKKVGYHKINFLKNSFFNPKNKVLEVNSFKNYSINKLNNKIEILGTHKDKTVEAFFISKIKFLGLMWHPERYNKFRKIDFDLIKKLI
;
A
#
# COMPACT_ATOMS: atom_id res chain seq x y z
N GLY A 1 -5.72 -9.78 -3.28
CA GLY A 1 -4.37 -10.11 -2.93
C GLY A 1 -3.72 -10.93 -4.03
N GLY A 2 -2.50 -10.73 -4.29
CA GLY A 2 -1.68 -11.45 -5.25
C GLY A 2 -0.41 -11.91 -4.61
N ASN A 3 0.34 -12.66 -5.37
CA ASN A 3 1.72 -12.95 -5.07
C ASN A 3 2.57 -11.67 -5.19
N ASP A 4 3.87 -11.83 -5.24
CA ASP A 4 4.80 -10.72 -5.37
C ASP A 4 4.75 -10.07 -6.78
N LEU A 5 5.41 -8.91 -6.93
CA LEU A 5 5.59 -8.23 -8.22
C LEU A 5 6.32 -9.15 -9.22
N LEU A 6 6.10 -8.94 -10.53
CA LEU A 6 6.74 -9.73 -11.61
C LEU A 6 8.27 -9.79 -11.50
N GLN A 7 8.90 -8.77 -10.96
CA GLN A 7 10.35 -8.78 -10.72
C GLN A 7 10.78 -9.78 -9.63
N PHE A 8 9.84 -10.29 -8.82
CA PHE A 8 10.08 -11.23 -7.73
C PHE A 8 9.40 -12.59 -7.94
N SER A 9 8.39 -12.64 -8.81
CA SER A 9 7.62 -13.84 -9.13
C SER A 9 7.14 -13.75 -10.58
N ASN A 10 7.46 -14.74 -11.39
CA ASN A 10 7.24 -14.71 -12.85
C ASN A 10 6.38 -15.88 -13.35
N THR A 11 5.33 -16.24 -12.60
CA THR A 11 4.36 -17.23 -13.05
C THR A 11 3.43 -16.65 -14.11
N ASP A 12 2.78 -17.51 -14.91
CA ASP A 12 1.81 -17.04 -15.92
C ASP A 12 0.61 -16.37 -15.27
N LYS A 13 0.20 -16.82 -14.08
CA LYS A 13 -0.84 -16.17 -13.28
C LYS A 13 -0.43 -14.74 -12.89
N ASP A 14 0.82 -14.54 -12.50
CA ASP A 14 1.32 -13.20 -12.11
C ASP A 14 1.41 -12.28 -13.31
N LYS A 15 1.82 -12.80 -14.48
CA LYS A 15 1.84 -12.06 -15.75
C LYS A 15 0.44 -11.61 -16.18
N PHE A 16 -0.53 -12.54 -16.15
CA PHE A 16 -1.92 -12.25 -16.49
C PHE A 16 -2.51 -11.19 -15.56
N ARG A 17 -2.32 -11.38 -14.25
CA ARG A 17 -2.76 -10.42 -13.25
C ARG A 17 -2.15 -9.04 -13.45
N SER A 18 -0.85 -8.96 -13.67
CA SER A 18 -0.17 -7.69 -13.91
C SER A 18 -0.70 -6.95 -15.14
N LYS A 19 -1.11 -7.67 -16.18
CA LYS A 19 -1.78 -7.08 -17.36
C LYS A 19 -3.12 -6.44 -16.98
N ILE A 20 -3.95 -7.18 -16.23
CA ILE A 20 -5.25 -6.69 -15.76
C ILE A 20 -5.08 -5.48 -14.85
N ASP A 21 -4.20 -5.56 -13.85
CA ASP A 21 -3.94 -4.47 -12.91
C ASP A 21 -3.42 -3.21 -13.63
N ASN A 22 -2.58 -3.38 -14.68
CA ASN A 22 -2.15 -2.26 -15.52
C ASN A 22 -3.30 -1.62 -16.29
N LEU A 23 -4.24 -2.41 -16.80
CA LEU A 23 -5.41 -1.90 -17.50
C LEU A 23 -6.29 -1.05 -16.58
N TYR A 24 -6.64 -1.59 -15.40
CA TYR A 24 -7.42 -0.87 -14.40
C TYR A 24 -6.71 0.39 -13.89
N TYR A 25 -5.43 0.29 -13.58
CA TYR A 25 -4.63 1.44 -13.16
C TYR A 25 -4.63 2.57 -14.20
N LYS A 26 -4.39 2.23 -15.48
CA LYS A 26 -4.40 3.23 -16.56
C LYS A 26 -5.78 3.86 -16.73
N LYS A 27 -6.84 3.06 -16.68
CA LYS A 27 -8.24 3.53 -16.81
C LYS A 27 -8.62 4.43 -15.64
N ALA A 28 -8.37 4.01 -14.41
CA ALA A 28 -8.67 4.79 -13.21
C ALA A 28 -7.89 6.12 -13.19
N LYS A 29 -6.60 6.09 -13.55
CA LYS A 29 -5.79 7.31 -13.69
C LYS A 29 -6.35 8.26 -14.75
N LYS A 30 -6.77 7.75 -15.92
CA LYS A 30 -7.35 8.57 -16.99
C LYS A 30 -8.67 9.21 -16.58
N LEU A 31 -9.48 8.51 -15.81
CA LEU A 31 -10.78 8.96 -15.32
C LEU A 31 -10.72 9.67 -13.96
N GLU A 32 -9.52 9.89 -13.43
CA GLU A 32 -9.26 10.51 -12.13
C GLU A 32 -9.99 9.85 -10.95
N ILE A 33 -10.28 8.54 -11.08
CA ILE A 33 -10.95 7.76 -10.04
C ILE A 33 -9.99 7.51 -8.89
N PRO A 34 -10.36 7.82 -7.63
CA PRO A 34 -9.56 7.47 -6.46
C PRO A 34 -9.29 5.97 -6.38
N MET A 35 -8.07 5.60 -6.00
CA MET A 35 -7.64 4.20 -5.99
C MET A 35 -7.08 3.81 -4.62
N LEU A 36 -7.50 2.63 -4.13
CA LEU A 36 -6.93 1.98 -2.95
C LEU A 36 -6.09 0.77 -3.38
N GLY A 37 -4.84 0.74 -2.98
CA GLY A 37 -3.96 -0.42 -3.13
C GLY A 37 -3.73 -1.12 -1.80
N ILE A 38 -4.05 -2.41 -1.72
CA ILE A 38 -3.82 -3.23 -0.53
C ILE A 38 -2.67 -4.21 -0.82
N CYS A 39 -1.66 -4.23 0.03
CA CYS A 39 -0.49 -5.11 -0.02
C CYS A 39 0.13 -5.17 -1.43
N TYR A 40 -0.16 -6.21 -2.22
CA TYR A 40 0.28 -6.30 -3.61
C TYR A 40 -0.14 -5.08 -4.45
N GLY A 41 -1.38 -4.61 -4.33
CA GLY A 41 -1.84 -3.41 -5.04
C GLY A 41 -1.05 -2.15 -4.68
N ALA A 42 -0.65 -2.00 -3.42
CA ALA A 42 0.21 -0.93 -2.97
C ALA A 42 1.62 -1.05 -3.60
N THR A 43 2.24 -2.23 -3.54
CA THR A 43 3.57 -2.45 -4.15
C THR A 43 3.55 -2.30 -5.67
N PHE A 44 2.49 -2.77 -6.33
CA PHE A 44 2.30 -2.65 -7.77
C PHE A 44 2.30 -1.19 -8.23
N VAL A 45 1.55 -0.32 -7.56
CA VAL A 45 1.53 1.10 -7.91
C VAL A 45 2.83 1.80 -7.48
N ALA A 46 3.35 1.52 -6.27
CA ALA A 46 4.61 2.09 -5.81
C ALA A 46 5.77 1.80 -6.79
N ASN A 47 5.81 0.58 -7.37
CA ASN A 47 6.83 0.19 -8.33
C ASN A 47 6.87 1.09 -9.59
N LYS A 48 5.74 1.68 -9.98
CA LYS A 48 5.69 2.64 -11.11
C LYS A 48 6.35 3.99 -10.81
N PHE A 49 6.77 4.21 -9.58
CA PHE A 49 7.41 5.43 -9.09
C PHE A 49 8.86 5.21 -8.62
N ASN A 50 9.56 4.24 -9.20
CA ASN A 50 10.96 3.93 -8.89
C ASN A 50 11.20 3.63 -7.40
N THR A 51 10.31 2.84 -6.81
CA THR A 51 10.38 2.42 -5.42
C THR A 51 11.47 1.37 -5.19
N LYS A 52 12.19 1.46 -4.07
CA LYS A 52 13.13 0.42 -3.64
C LYS A 52 12.45 -0.54 -2.68
N PHE A 53 12.57 -1.83 -2.98
CA PHE A 53 12.07 -2.93 -2.18
C PHE A 53 13.23 -3.72 -1.55
N SER A 54 12.95 -4.40 -0.44
CA SER A 54 13.84 -5.41 0.13
C SER A 54 13.08 -6.69 0.44
N LYS A 55 13.78 -7.81 0.40
CA LYS A 55 13.25 -9.11 0.82
C LYS A 55 13.20 -9.15 2.35
N LYS A 56 12.14 -8.55 2.89
CA LYS A 56 11.82 -8.57 4.32
C LYS A 56 10.43 -9.14 4.50
N LYS A 57 10.38 -10.44 4.84
CA LYS A 57 9.13 -11.14 5.12
C LYS A 57 8.52 -10.61 6.42
N LYS A 58 7.23 -10.28 6.38
CA LYS A 58 6.43 -9.94 7.56
C LYS A 58 5.14 -10.74 7.53
N VAL A 59 4.93 -11.53 8.55
CA VAL A 59 3.73 -12.36 8.74
C VAL A 59 3.24 -12.18 10.18
N GLY A 60 1.93 -12.05 10.36
CA GLY A 60 1.30 -11.81 11.66
C GLY A 60 1.04 -10.34 11.92
N TYR A 61 1.00 -9.96 13.20
CA TYR A 61 0.67 -8.60 13.62
C TYR A 61 1.92 -7.82 13.99
N HIS A 62 1.92 -6.53 13.67
CA HIS A 62 2.99 -5.60 14.07
C HIS A 62 2.47 -4.17 14.16
N LYS A 63 3.20 -3.33 14.90
CA LYS A 63 2.84 -1.92 15.10
C LYS A 63 3.45 -1.05 14.00
N ILE A 64 2.64 -0.12 13.52
CA ILE A 64 3.08 0.96 12.62
C ILE A 64 2.89 2.31 13.31
N ASN A 65 3.74 3.27 12.96
CA ASN A 65 3.66 4.64 13.45
C ASN A 65 3.23 5.55 12.30
N PHE A 66 2.16 6.30 12.48
CA PHE A 66 1.75 7.34 11.54
C PHE A 66 2.59 8.60 11.73
N LEU A 67 2.95 9.25 10.63
CA LEU A 67 3.70 10.51 10.64
C LEU A 67 2.80 11.69 10.99
N LYS A 68 3.31 12.63 11.81
CA LYS A 68 2.52 13.71 12.43
C LYS A 68 1.88 14.67 11.46
N ASN A 69 2.46 14.94 10.32
CA ASN A 69 2.06 16.03 9.41
C ASN A 69 1.50 15.51 8.09
N SER A 70 0.94 14.31 8.08
CA SER A 70 0.32 13.76 6.88
C SER A 70 -1.12 14.25 6.71
N PHE A 71 -1.56 14.36 5.48
CA PHE A 71 -2.97 14.63 5.13
C PHE A 71 -3.95 13.66 5.83
N PHE A 72 -3.50 12.44 6.03
CA PHE A 72 -4.28 11.36 6.69
C PHE A 72 -4.06 11.27 8.20
N ASN A 73 -3.54 12.30 8.87
CA ASN A 73 -3.19 12.29 10.29
C ASN A 73 -4.29 11.64 11.18
N PRO A 74 -4.21 10.36 11.53
CA PRO A 74 -5.18 9.71 12.39
C PRO A 74 -4.97 10.15 13.84
N LYS A 75 -6.07 10.15 14.63
CA LYS A 75 -6.00 10.45 16.07
C LYS A 75 -5.02 9.53 16.80
N ASN A 76 -5.02 8.25 16.45
CA ASN A 76 -4.08 7.26 16.99
C ASN A 76 -2.83 7.21 16.12
N LYS A 77 -1.71 7.63 16.67
CA LYS A 77 -0.40 7.65 15.98
C LYS A 77 0.22 6.26 15.83
N VAL A 78 -0.22 5.29 16.62
CA VAL A 78 0.26 3.90 16.59
C VAL A 78 -0.91 2.98 16.29
N LEU A 79 -0.76 2.12 15.32
CA LEU A 79 -1.75 1.14 14.91
C LEU A 79 -1.12 -0.25 14.81
N GLU A 80 -1.74 -1.24 15.41
CA GLU A 80 -1.40 -2.64 15.15
C GLU A 80 -2.08 -3.11 13.87
N VAL A 81 -1.31 -3.69 12.96
CA VAL A 81 -1.79 -4.16 11.64
C VAL A 81 -1.35 -5.60 11.38
N ASN A 82 -2.16 -6.32 10.60
CA ASN A 82 -1.78 -7.64 10.09
C ASN A 82 -0.84 -7.50 8.88
N SER A 83 -0.04 -8.51 8.63
CA SER A 83 0.86 -8.53 7.48
C SER A 83 1.05 -9.92 6.93
N PHE A 84 1.08 -10.03 5.58
CA PHE A 84 1.27 -11.28 4.86
C PHE A 84 2.09 -10.98 3.59
N LYS A 85 3.33 -10.50 3.77
CA LYS A 85 4.18 -10.05 2.64
C LYS A 85 5.59 -10.61 2.72
N ASN A 86 6.19 -10.88 1.57
CA ASN A 86 7.58 -11.32 1.43
C ASN A 86 8.53 -10.14 1.21
N TYR A 87 8.03 -9.02 0.69
CA TYR A 87 8.81 -7.84 0.35
C TYR A 87 8.25 -6.61 1.05
N SER A 88 9.14 -5.74 1.48
CA SER A 88 8.81 -4.47 2.13
C SER A 88 9.30 -3.29 1.30
N ILE A 89 8.59 -2.17 1.38
CA ILE A 89 8.99 -0.91 0.75
C ILE A 89 10.00 -0.23 1.66
N ASN A 90 11.22 -0.01 1.16
CA ASN A 90 12.28 0.63 1.93
C ASN A 90 12.35 2.13 1.68
N LYS A 91 12.15 2.55 0.43
CA LYS A 91 12.25 3.95 0.05
C LYS A 91 11.27 4.25 -1.07
N LEU A 92 10.50 5.29 -0.88
CA LEU A 92 9.63 5.88 -1.89
C LEU A 92 10.28 7.11 -2.53
N ASN A 93 9.82 7.45 -3.73
CA ASN A 93 10.15 8.71 -4.39
C ASN A 93 9.63 9.89 -3.54
N ASN A 94 10.32 11.03 -3.58
CA ASN A 94 9.94 12.25 -2.85
C ASN A 94 8.57 12.86 -3.26
N LYS A 95 8.01 12.42 -4.39
CA LYS A 95 6.65 12.79 -4.85
C LYS A 95 5.54 11.96 -4.18
N ILE A 96 5.90 11.03 -3.31
CA ILE A 96 4.98 10.15 -2.58
C ILE A 96 5.02 10.52 -1.11
N GLU A 97 3.87 10.85 -0.55
CA GLU A 97 3.72 11.13 0.86
C GLU A 97 3.71 9.82 1.66
N ILE A 98 4.66 9.66 2.58
CA ILE A 98 4.68 8.55 3.52
C ILE A 98 3.73 8.89 4.68
N LEU A 99 2.73 8.05 4.89
CA LEU A 99 1.75 8.22 5.95
C LEU A 99 2.13 7.48 7.23
N GLY A 100 2.74 6.30 7.08
CA GLY A 100 3.08 5.46 8.22
C GLY A 100 4.23 4.50 7.93
N THR A 101 5.00 4.19 8.98
CA THR A 101 6.16 3.32 8.91
C THR A 101 6.18 2.32 10.08
N HIS A 102 6.82 1.18 9.86
CA HIS A 102 7.19 0.26 10.92
C HIS A 102 8.48 0.73 11.63
N LYS A 103 8.81 0.18 12.81
CA LYS A 103 10.02 0.50 13.58
C LYS A 103 11.33 0.33 12.80
N ASP A 104 11.37 -0.58 11.82
CA ASP A 104 12.50 -0.81 10.93
C ASP A 104 12.55 0.15 9.73
N LYS A 105 11.77 1.23 9.77
CA LYS A 105 11.64 2.29 8.76
C LYS A 105 11.05 1.83 7.41
N THR A 106 10.55 0.60 7.31
CA THR A 106 9.80 0.20 6.11
C THR A 106 8.46 0.93 6.05
N VAL A 107 8.07 1.31 4.84
CA VAL A 107 6.83 2.04 4.60
C VAL A 107 5.64 1.08 4.66
N GLU A 108 4.63 1.45 5.44
CA GLU A 108 3.42 0.65 5.65
C GLU A 108 2.17 1.33 5.10
N ALA A 109 2.18 2.66 4.99
CA ALA A 109 1.12 3.43 4.34
C ALA A 109 1.70 4.62 3.60
N PHE A 110 1.14 4.96 2.44
CA PHE A 110 1.56 6.10 1.63
C PHE A 110 0.43 6.64 0.75
N PHE A 111 0.56 7.90 0.32
CA PHE A 111 -0.40 8.56 -0.55
C PHE A 111 0.30 9.19 -1.75
N ILE A 112 -0.33 9.08 -2.92
CA ILE A 112 0.12 9.72 -4.16
C ILE A 112 -0.97 10.66 -4.62
N SER A 113 -0.85 11.95 -4.28
CA SER A 113 -1.87 12.97 -4.55
C SER A 113 -2.17 13.11 -6.04
N LYS A 114 -1.14 13.08 -6.89
CA LYS A 114 -1.27 13.24 -8.35
C LYS A 114 -2.26 12.26 -9.02
N ILE A 115 -2.46 11.09 -8.43
CA ILE A 115 -3.34 10.04 -8.96
C ILE A 115 -4.39 9.59 -7.96
N LYS A 116 -4.58 10.34 -6.88
CA LYS A 116 -5.52 10.02 -5.79
C LYS A 116 -5.39 8.56 -5.32
N PHE A 117 -4.17 8.11 -5.03
CA PHE A 117 -3.89 6.73 -4.67
C PHE A 117 -3.46 6.60 -3.21
N LEU A 118 -4.18 5.77 -2.44
CA LEU A 118 -3.80 5.36 -1.09
C LEU A 118 -3.23 3.94 -1.13
N GLY A 119 -2.00 3.75 -0.65
CA GLY A 119 -1.36 2.44 -0.51
C GLY A 119 -1.30 2.01 0.95
N LEU A 120 -1.85 0.83 1.25
CA LEU A 120 -1.79 0.19 2.56
C LEU A 120 -1.07 -1.15 2.43
N MET A 121 -0.04 -1.37 3.25
CA MET A 121 0.76 -2.61 3.22
C MET A 121 0.18 -3.72 4.09
N TRP A 122 -0.87 -3.45 4.84
CA TRP A 122 -1.65 -4.43 5.60
C TRP A 122 -2.95 -4.77 4.89
N HIS A 123 -3.72 -5.71 5.47
CA HIS A 123 -4.94 -6.26 4.91
C HIS A 123 -6.16 -5.88 5.77
N PRO A 124 -6.76 -4.69 5.60
CA PRO A 124 -7.95 -4.28 6.35
C PRO A 124 -9.13 -5.21 6.09
N GLU A 125 -9.19 -5.84 4.92
CA GLU A 125 -10.24 -6.77 4.51
C GLU A 125 -10.19 -8.13 5.23
N ARG A 126 -9.10 -8.42 5.96
CA ARG A 126 -8.93 -9.69 6.68
C ARG A 126 -9.30 -9.63 8.16
N TYR A 127 -9.77 -8.49 8.66
CA TYR A 127 -10.30 -8.38 10.01
C TYR A 127 -11.76 -8.88 10.04
N ASN A 128 -12.15 -9.57 11.10
CA ASN A 128 -13.54 -10.04 11.29
C ASN A 128 -14.55 -8.88 11.26
N LYS A 129 -14.14 -7.70 11.73
CA LYS A 129 -14.89 -6.45 11.59
C LYS A 129 -14.00 -5.39 11.00
N PHE A 130 -14.49 -4.68 9.99
CA PHE A 130 -13.77 -3.57 9.39
C PHE A 130 -13.54 -2.48 10.44
N ARG A 131 -12.29 -2.09 10.67
CA ARG A 131 -11.95 -1.17 11.75
C ARG A 131 -12.24 0.26 11.34
N LYS A 132 -12.76 1.04 12.31
CA LYS A 132 -13.08 2.48 12.10
C LYS A 132 -11.87 3.24 11.51
N ILE A 133 -10.65 2.98 11.98
CA ILE A 133 -9.46 3.68 11.49
C ILE A 133 -9.17 3.38 10.01
N ASP A 134 -9.36 2.13 9.56
CA ASP A 134 -9.19 1.78 8.14
C ASP A 134 -10.27 2.46 7.29
N PHE A 135 -11.50 2.52 7.80
CA PHE A 135 -12.59 3.23 7.14
C PHE A 135 -12.31 4.74 7.05
N ASP A 136 -11.84 5.36 8.14
CA ASP A 136 -11.53 6.79 8.18
C ASP A 136 -10.40 7.16 7.20
N LEU A 137 -9.39 6.27 7.05
CA LEU A 137 -8.34 6.43 6.05
C LEU A 137 -8.90 6.38 4.62
N ILE A 138 -9.73 5.38 4.33
CA ILE A 138 -10.31 5.20 2.99
C ILE A 138 -11.28 6.34 2.67
N LYS A 139 -12.10 6.76 3.62
CA LYS A 139 -13.04 7.87 3.44
C LYS A 139 -12.36 9.18 3.05
N LYS A 140 -11.16 9.43 3.53
CA LYS A 140 -10.38 10.62 3.13
C LYS A 140 -9.84 10.56 1.72
N LEU A 141 -9.84 9.39 1.10
CA LEU A 141 -9.42 9.21 -0.28
C LEU A 141 -10.49 9.69 -1.27
N ILE A 142 -11.75 9.59 -0.88
CA ILE A 142 -12.94 9.92 -1.68
C ILE A 142 -13.37 11.36 -1.44
#